data_78f38f9c67b5df00b442a2193e2bf721
#
_entry.id   78f38f9c67b5df00b442a2193e2bf721
#
_cell.length_a   1.000
_cell.length_b   1.000
_cell.length_c   1.000
_cell.angle_alpha   90.00
_cell.angle_beta   90.00
_cell.angle_gamma   90.00
#
_symmetry.space_group_name_H-M   'P 1'
#
loop_
_entity.id
_entity.type
_entity.pdbx_description
1 polymer ?
#
loop_
_entity_poly.entity_id
_entity_poly.type
_entity_poly.pdbx_seq_one_letter_code
_entity_poly.pdbx_strand_id
1 'polypeptide(L)'
;MVHAGYLFGQPTGAILPTGEQISMQGLTYGLGGSMRVNLMKHLRIGCEGFSSNVKSGMTDQHDFLQKGSYIRTGWGGVIADACWRMEKVWPYIGGSVGGGAMRTLSIVDGSQDDWQAEGVAILHKQGFGYVNPYVGMDYCITKRIHATFRLDWMLAFANKQLIFPTGPRLYVGIMFCH
;
A
#
# COMPACT_ATOMS: atom_id res chain seq x y z
N MET A 1 6.04 -12.01 -1.13
CA MET A 1 6.60 -10.89 -0.35
C MET A 1 5.55 -10.41 0.64
N VAL A 2 5.94 -10.12 1.85
CA VAL A 2 5.14 -9.36 2.82
C VAL A 2 5.66 -7.93 2.85
N HIS A 3 4.81 -6.98 3.19
CA HIS A 3 5.23 -5.60 3.34
C HIS A 3 4.58 -4.94 4.54
N ALA A 4 5.28 -3.97 5.09
CA ALA A 4 4.80 -3.05 6.09
C ALA A 4 5.18 -1.63 5.69
N GLY A 5 4.38 -0.67 6.08
CA GLY A 5 4.61 0.74 5.78
C GLY A 5 3.79 1.64 6.67
N TYR A 6 3.82 2.92 6.39
CA TYR A 6 3.03 3.92 7.09
C TYR A 6 2.20 4.72 6.09
N LEU A 7 0.92 4.85 6.38
CA LEU A 7 -0.03 5.66 5.65
C LEU A 7 -0.13 7.02 6.34
N PHE A 8 0.16 8.08 5.62
CA PHE A 8 0.05 9.44 6.15
C PHE A 8 -1.36 9.98 5.93
N GLY A 9 -1.99 10.46 7.01
CA GLY A 9 -3.24 11.21 7.10
C GLY A 9 -4.15 11.26 5.88
N GLN A 10 -4.80 10.16 5.55
CA GLN A 10 -5.65 10.05 4.35
C GLN A 10 -7.11 10.32 4.71
N PRO A 11 -7.82 11.23 4.05
CA PRO A 11 -9.25 11.36 4.24
C PRO A 11 -9.97 10.07 3.88
N THR A 12 -10.90 9.69 4.72
CA THR A 12 -11.68 8.44 4.57
C THR A 12 -12.86 8.58 3.62
N GLY A 13 -13.18 9.81 3.19
CA GLY A 13 -14.42 10.12 2.49
C GLY A 13 -15.63 10.32 3.43
N ALA A 14 -15.48 10.04 4.72
CA ALA A 14 -16.49 10.37 5.70
C ALA A 14 -16.43 11.87 6.02
N ILE A 15 -17.58 12.54 5.95
CA ILE A 15 -17.74 13.95 6.29
C ILE A 15 -18.55 14.02 7.57
N LEU A 16 -18.01 14.67 8.59
CA LEU A 16 -18.75 14.95 9.81
C LEU A 16 -19.89 15.95 9.56
N PRO A 17 -20.91 16.00 10.42
CA PRO A 17 -21.95 17.04 10.36
C PRO A 17 -21.37 18.46 10.41
N THR A 18 -20.17 18.63 10.94
CA THR A 18 -19.42 19.90 10.97
C THR A 18 -18.79 20.27 9.63
N GLY A 19 -18.86 19.39 8.61
CA GLY A 19 -18.21 19.58 7.30
C GLY A 19 -16.74 19.17 7.26
N GLU A 20 -16.15 18.70 8.34
CA GLU A 20 -14.76 18.22 8.40
C GLU A 20 -14.65 16.81 7.83
N GLN A 21 -13.58 16.56 7.08
CA GLN A 21 -13.24 15.23 6.60
C GLN A 21 -12.42 14.48 7.64
N ILE A 22 -12.83 13.25 7.93
CA ILE A 22 -12.07 12.36 8.81
C ILE A 22 -10.88 11.83 8.03
N SER A 23 -9.69 11.94 8.61
CA SER A 23 -8.47 11.37 8.04
C SER A 23 -8.01 10.16 8.84
N MET A 24 -7.58 9.12 8.14
CA MET A 24 -7.01 7.91 8.75
C MET A 24 -5.52 7.83 8.46
N GLN A 25 -4.73 7.56 9.47
CA GLN A 25 -3.29 7.35 9.35
C GLN A 25 -2.87 6.16 10.21
N GLY A 26 -1.78 5.51 9.87
CA GLY A 26 -1.28 4.40 10.68
C GLY A 26 -0.44 3.38 9.92
N LEU A 27 -0.08 2.34 10.65
CA LEU A 27 0.69 1.24 10.10
C LEU A 27 -0.15 0.44 9.10
N THR A 28 0.41 0.22 7.93
CA THR A 28 -0.15 -0.62 6.89
C THR A 28 0.67 -1.88 6.77
N TYR A 29 0.03 -3.00 6.51
CA TYR A 29 0.68 -4.26 6.26
C TYR A 29 -0.07 -5.04 5.18
N GLY A 30 0.65 -5.86 4.47
CA GLY A 30 0.03 -6.63 3.42
C GLY A 30 0.97 -7.65 2.80
N LEU A 31 0.48 -8.24 1.73
CA LEU A 31 1.21 -9.25 0.99
C LEU A 31 0.94 -9.14 -0.51
N GLY A 32 1.85 -9.70 -1.27
CA GLY A 32 1.76 -9.74 -2.70
C GLY A 32 2.98 -10.38 -3.33
N GLY A 33 3.15 -10.18 -4.60
CA GLY A 33 4.25 -10.74 -5.35
C GLY A 33 4.61 -9.93 -6.57
N SER A 34 5.78 -10.26 -7.11
CA SER A 34 6.23 -9.74 -8.39
C SER A 34 6.92 -10.85 -9.18
N MET A 35 6.73 -10.82 -10.49
CA MET A 35 7.44 -11.66 -11.43
C MET A 35 8.33 -10.76 -12.29
N ARG A 36 9.59 -11.15 -12.45
CA ARG A 36 10.58 -10.41 -13.21
C ARG A 36 11.31 -11.32 -14.17
N VAL A 37 11.56 -10.81 -15.37
CA VAL A 37 12.40 -11.46 -16.38
C VAL A 37 13.56 -10.56 -16.74
N ASN A 38 14.73 -11.16 -16.96
CA ASN A 38 15.90 -10.40 -17.39
C ASN A 38 15.78 -10.13 -18.88
N LEU A 39 15.63 -8.89 -19.26
CA LEU A 39 15.60 -8.47 -20.67
C LEU A 39 17.02 -8.26 -21.19
N MET A 40 17.89 -7.72 -20.35
CA MET A 40 19.31 -7.44 -20.64
C MET A 40 20.16 -7.78 -19.41
N LYS A 41 21.49 -7.66 -19.56
CA LYS A 41 22.44 -7.95 -18.47
C LYS A 41 22.11 -7.27 -17.14
N HIS A 42 21.61 -6.04 -17.21
CA HIS A 42 21.31 -5.21 -16.05
C HIS A 42 19.84 -4.75 -15.97
N LEU A 43 19.01 -5.05 -16.97
CA LEU A 43 17.63 -4.62 -17.03
C LEU A 43 16.69 -5.81 -16.80
N ARG A 44 15.80 -5.63 -15.82
CA ARG A 44 14.67 -6.54 -15.56
C ARG A 44 13.35 -5.81 -15.80
N ILE A 45 12.40 -6.51 -16.35
CA ILE A 45 11.01 -6.06 -16.49
C ILE A 45 10.07 -7.12 -15.92
N GLY A 46 8.87 -6.71 -15.57
CA GLY A 46 7.91 -7.67 -15.04
C GLY A 46 6.59 -7.04 -14.63
N CYS A 47 5.89 -7.75 -13.79
CA CYS A 47 4.63 -7.29 -13.21
C CYS A 47 4.61 -7.54 -11.71
N GLU A 48 3.79 -6.78 -11.02
CA GLU A 48 3.56 -6.92 -9.58
C GLU A 48 2.09 -6.80 -9.22
N GLY A 49 1.74 -7.39 -8.08
CA GLY A 49 0.42 -7.23 -7.49
C GLY A 49 0.49 -7.39 -5.98
N PHE A 50 -0.09 -6.43 -5.27
CA PHE A 50 -0.06 -6.36 -3.81
C PHE A 50 -1.41 -5.98 -3.25
N SER A 51 -1.64 -6.36 -2.01
CA SER A 51 -2.75 -5.85 -1.20
C SER A 51 -2.24 -5.39 0.15
N SER A 52 -2.81 -4.33 0.65
CA SER A 52 -2.48 -3.73 1.94
C SER A 52 -3.75 -3.50 2.75
N ASN A 53 -3.63 -3.70 4.05
CA ASN A 53 -4.70 -3.44 4.99
C ASN A 53 -4.18 -2.54 6.11
N VAL A 54 -5.03 -1.61 6.51
CA VAL A 54 -4.86 -0.83 7.72
C VAL A 54 -6.07 -1.13 8.59
N LYS A 55 -5.86 -1.67 9.79
CA LYS A 55 -6.92 -1.96 10.75
C LYS A 55 -6.95 -0.92 11.86
N SER A 56 -8.08 -0.81 12.52
CA SER A 56 -8.32 0.11 13.62
C SER A 56 -7.32 -0.06 14.77
N GLY A 57 -6.79 0.94 15.20
CA GLY A 57 -5.70 1.31 16.08
C GLY A 57 -5.21 2.65 15.63
N MET A 58 -5.80 3.12 14.54
CA MET A 58 -5.56 4.40 13.93
C MET A 58 -6.10 5.46 14.84
N THR A 59 -5.22 6.34 15.22
CA THR A 59 -5.57 7.54 15.98
C THR A 59 -6.23 8.49 15.02
N ASP A 60 -7.55 8.54 15.07
CA ASP A 60 -8.28 9.69 14.60
C ASP A 60 -7.99 10.84 15.58
N GLN A 61 -7.76 12.04 15.07
CA GLN A 61 -7.53 13.21 15.92
C GLN A 61 -8.70 13.53 16.83
N HIS A 62 -9.86 12.87 16.63
CA HIS A 62 -11.12 13.16 17.32
C HIS A 62 -11.85 11.95 17.91
N ASP A 63 -11.24 10.76 17.94
CA ASP A 63 -11.83 9.51 18.49
C ASP A 63 -13.22 9.11 17.92
N PHE A 64 -13.62 9.64 16.78
CA PHE A 64 -14.93 9.37 16.17
C PHE A 64 -15.01 8.01 15.43
N LEU A 65 -13.87 7.40 15.12
CA LEU A 65 -13.85 6.13 14.40
C LEU A 65 -13.92 4.93 15.35
N GLN A 66 -15.00 4.18 15.25
CA GLN A 66 -15.17 2.95 16.03
C GLN A 66 -14.26 1.81 15.58
N LYS A 67 -14.05 0.87 16.51
CA LYS A 67 -13.40 -0.41 16.21
C LYS A 67 -14.13 -1.12 15.08
N GLY A 68 -13.39 -1.50 14.03
CA GLY A 68 -13.95 -2.11 12.84
C GLY A 68 -13.76 -1.29 11.58
N SER A 69 -13.43 0.01 11.70
CA SER A 69 -13.00 0.83 10.57
C SER A 69 -11.73 0.27 9.95
N TYR A 70 -11.65 0.25 8.63
CA TYR A 70 -10.46 -0.23 7.92
C TYR A 70 -10.27 0.46 6.58
N ILE A 71 -9.02 0.51 6.13
CA ILE A 71 -8.67 0.80 4.74
C ILE A 71 -8.05 -0.46 4.13
N ARG A 72 -8.56 -0.87 2.99
CA ARG A 72 -7.99 -1.94 2.19
C ARG A 72 -7.63 -1.41 0.82
N THR A 73 -6.37 -1.61 0.43
CA THR A 73 -5.85 -1.17 -0.86
C THR A 73 -5.32 -2.37 -1.62
N GLY A 74 -5.67 -2.49 -2.90
CA GLY A 74 -5.08 -3.44 -3.81
C GLY A 74 -4.52 -2.69 -5.01
N TRP A 75 -3.32 -3.05 -5.46
CA TRP A 75 -2.70 -2.44 -6.64
C TRP A 75 -1.88 -3.46 -7.42
N GLY A 76 -1.66 -3.15 -8.69
CA GLY A 76 -0.83 -3.94 -9.56
C GLY A 76 -0.39 -3.14 -10.77
N GLY A 77 0.72 -3.54 -11.35
CA GLY A 77 1.28 -2.82 -12.48
C GLY A 77 2.49 -3.49 -13.09
N VAL A 78 3.12 -2.75 -13.99
CA VAL A 78 4.35 -3.14 -14.67
C VAL A 78 5.53 -2.57 -13.88
N ILE A 79 6.60 -3.35 -13.78
CA ILE A 79 7.83 -2.99 -13.10
C ILE A 79 9.00 -3.02 -14.08
N ALA A 80 9.94 -2.12 -13.86
CA ALA A 80 11.24 -2.14 -14.52
C ALA A 80 12.31 -1.74 -13.53
N ASP A 81 13.41 -2.46 -13.50
CA ASP A 81 14.55 -2.15 -12.65
C ASP A 81 15.91 -2.45 -13.30
N ALA A 82 16.90 -1.67 -12.91
CA ALA A 82 18.29 -1.94 -13.16
C ALA A 82 18.87 -2.73 -11.98
N CYS A 83 19.50 -3.87 -12.27
CA CYS A 83 20.03 -4.79 -11.28
C CYS A 83 21.51 -5.06 -11.54
N TRP A 84 22.31 -4.98 -10.50
CA TRP A 84 23.75 -5.29 -10.56
C TRP A 84 24.01 -6.59 -9.80
N ARG A 85 24.43 -7.62 -10.54
CA ARG A 85 24.72 -8.95 -9.98
C ARG A 85 26.13 -8.99 -9.44
N MET A 86 26.26 -8.96 -8.12
CA MET A 86 27.48 -9.24 -7.39
C MET A 86 27.42 -10.69 -6.85
N GLU A 87 28.47 -11.19 -6.25
CA GLU A 87 28.55 -12.61 -5.83
C GLU A 87 27.32 -13.13 -5.08
N LYS A 88 26.93 -12.46 -4.00
CA LYS A 88 25.79 -12.87 -3.15
C LYS A 88 24.70 -11.82 -3.04
N VAL A 89 24.99 -10.58 -3.39
CA VAL A 89 24.07 -9.45 -3.23
C VAL A 89 23.82 -8.80 -4.57
N TRP A 90 22.55 -8.66 -4.93
CA TRP A 90 22.13 -8.05 -6.19
C TRP A 90 21.33 -6.79 -5.90
N PRO A 91 21.98 -5.63 -5.73
CA PRO A 91 21.27 -4.38 -5.57
C PRO A 91 20.52 -4.00 -6.85
N TYR A 92 19.38 -3.36 -6.68
CA TYR A 92 18.58 -2.88 -7.79
C TYR A 92 17.88 -1.55 -7.46
N ILE A 93 17.64 -0.78 -8.51
CA ILE A 93 16.84 0.43 -8.47
C ILE A 93 15.84 0.41 -9.63
N GLY A 94 14.65 0.85 -9.40
CA GLY A 94 13.64 0.83 -10.44
C GLY A 94 12.36 1.53 -10.04
N GLY A 95 11.31 1.22 -10.77
CA GLY A 95 10.00 1.75 -10.51
C GLY A 95 8.90 0.84 -11.04
N SER A 96 7.71 1.08 -10.56
CA SER A 96 6.50 0.49 -11.11
C SER A 96 5.48 1.56 -11.45
N VAL A 97 4.64 1.25 -12.42
CA VAL A 97 3.50 2.06 -12.84
C VAL A 97 2.30 1.16 -13.03
N GLY A 98 1.16 1.62 -12.56
CA GLY A 98 -0.04 0.81 -12.64
C GLY A 98 -1.27 1.47 -12.03
N GLY A 99 -2.19 0.64 -11.61
CA GLY A 99 -3.42 1.08 -11.00
C GLY A 99 -3.83 0.23 -9.81
N GLY A 100 -4.76 0.75 -9.06
CA GLY A 100 -5.28 0.06 -7.90
C GLY A 100 -6.66 0.54 -7.50
N ALA A 101 -7.18 -0.09 -6.48
CA ALA A 101 -8.43 0.31 -5.85
C ALA A 101 -8.28 0.34 -4.34
N MET A 102 -8.86 1.34 -3.74
CA MET A 102 -8.94 1.52 -2.29
C MET A 102 -10.39 1.35 -1.85
N ARG A 103 -10.59 0.64 -0.75
CA ARG A 103 -11.86 0.54 -0.04
C ARG A 103 -11.67 1.01 1.38
N THR A 104 -12.45 1.97 1.77
CA THR A 104 -12.48 2.50 3.12
C THR A 104 -13.83 2.19 3.75
N LEU A 105 -13.83 1.56 4.90
CA LEU A 105 -15.00 1.43 5.75
C LEU A 105 -14.78 2.31 6.97
N SER A 106 -15.60 3.32 7.13
CA SER A 106 -15.59 4.21 8.30
C SER A 106 -16.87 3.96 9.08
N ILE A 107 -16.74 3.55 10.33
CA ILE A 107 -17.85 3.39 11.27
C ILE A 107 -17.77 4.60 12.22
N VAL A 108 -18.77 5.46 12.14
CA VAL A 108 -18.87 6.68 12.96
C VAL A 108 -19.94 6.46 14.04
N ASP A 109 -19.64 6.84 15.27
CA ASP A 109 -20.59 6.74 16.35
C ASP A 109 -21.70 7.80 16.18
N GLY A 110 -22.96 7.39 16.28
CA GLY A 110 -24.09 8.30 16.32
C GLY A 110 -24.15 9.01 17.67
N SER A 111 -24.62 10.25 17.70
CA SER A 111 -24.72 11.08 18.90
C SER A 111 -25.45 10.35 20.05
N GLN A 112 -24.99 10.57 21.28
CA GLN A 112 -25.42 9.88 22.51
C GLN A 112 -26.89 10.09 22.93
N ASP A 113 -27.70 10.80 22.17
CA ASP A 113 -29.03 11.22 22.60
C ASP A 113 -30.21 10.39 22.06
N ASP A 114 -29.97 9.38 21.23
CA ASP A 114 -31.06 8.53 20.75
C ASP A 114 -30.81 7.05 21.13
N TRP A 115 -31.87 6.45 21.65
CA TRP A 115 -31.97 5.02 22.00
C TRP A 115 -31.76 4.07 20.80
N GLN A 116 -31.48 4.60 19.64
CA GLN A 116 -31.07 3.90 18.42
C GLN A 116 -29.74 4.44 17.93
N ALA A 117 -28.69 4.15 18.66
CA ALA A 117 -27.32 4.37 18.19
C ALA A 117 -27.01 3.39 17.05
N GLU A 118 -27.59 3.58 15.90
CA GLU A 118 -27.17 2.95 14.66
C GLU A 118 -25.89 3.65 14.21
N GLY A 119 -24.74 3.00 14.45
CA GLY A 119 -23.48 3.46 13.88
C GLY A 119 -23.60 3.54 12.37
N VAL A 120 -23.38 4.71 11.79
CA VAL A 120 -23.40 4.90 10.35
C VAL A 120 -22.11 4.32 9.76
N ALA A 121 -22.23 3.24 9.00
CA ALA A 121 -21.11 2.65 8.27
C ALA A 121 -21.04 3.24 6.86
N ILE A 122 -19.98 3.98 6.57
CA ILE A 122 -19.75 4.58 5.25
C ILE A 122 -18.71 3.74 4.50
N LEU A 123 -19.13 3.14 3.40
CA LEU A 123 -18.23 2.40 2.50
C LEU A 123 -17.89 3.27 1.29
N HIS A 124 -16.61 3.62 1.16
CA HIS A 124 -16.10 4.34 0.00
C HIS A 124 -15.19 3.44 -0.83
N LYS A 125 -15.37 3.45 -2.15
CA LYS A 125 -14.53 2.73 -3.12
C LYS A 125 -13.97 3.70 -4.12
N GLN A 126 -12.67 3.58 -4.40
CA GLN A 126 -11.97 4.47 -5.29
C GLN A 126 -10.88 3.76 -6.07
N GLY A 127 -10.81 4.05 -7.38
CA GLY A 127 -9.68 3.67 -8.22
C GLY A 127 -8.61 4.74 -8.23
N PHE A 128 -7.36 4.34 -8.44
CA PHE A 128 -6.22 5.25 -8.58
C PHE A 128 -5.17 4.71 -9.54
N GLY A 129 -4.44 5.63 -10.17
CA GLY A 129 -3.19 5.32 -10.84
C GLY A 129 -2.01 5.57 -9.90
N TYR A 130 -0.88 4.93 -10.11
CA TYR A 130 0.31 5.16 -9.31
C TYR A 130 1.61 5.08 -10.12
N VAL A 131 2.61 5.78 -9.60
CA VAL A 131 4.03 5.59 -9.90
C VAL A 131 4.74 5.30 -8.58
N ASN A 132 5.61 4.32 -8.59
CA ASN A 132 6.22 3.84 -7.37
C ASN A 132 7.72 3.59 -7.57
N PRO A 133 8.57 4.62 -7.37
CA PRO A 133 10.01 4.41 -7.34
C PRO A 133 10.41 3.52 -6.18
N TYR A 134 11.40 2.65 -6.41
CA TYR A 134 11.92 1.76 -5.39
C TYR A 134 13.40 1.47 -5.53
N VAL A 135 13.99 1.11 -4.40
CA VAL A 135 15.33 0.53 -4.30
C VAL A 135 15.26 -0.77 -3.53
N GLY A 136 16.19 -1.67 -3.79
CA GLY A 136 16.20 -2.92 -3.06
C GLY A 136 17.45 -3.74 -3.31
N MET A 137 17.45 -4.92 -2.69
CA MET A 137 18.49 -5.91 -2.88
C MET A 137 17.93 -7.32 -2.80
N ASP A 138 18.49 -8.19 -3.61
CA ASP A 138 18.26 -9.62 -3.56
C ASP A 138 19.51 -10.29 -3.00
N TYR A 139 19.38 -11.06 -1.92
CA TYR A 139 20.45 -11.83 -1.31
C TYR A 139 20.34 -13.30 -1.74
N CYS A 140 21.35 -13.80 -2.41
CA CYS A 140 21.40 -15.18 -2.92
C CYS A 140 21.62 -16.16 -1.77
N ILE A 141 20.59 -16.84 -1.31
CA ILE A 141 20.69 -17.92 -0.31
C ILE A 141 21.22 -19.19 -1.01
N THR A 142 20.63 -19.51 -2.15
CA THR A 142 21.04 -20.60 -3.03
C THR A 142 20.97 -20.12 -4.49
N LYS A 143 21.46 -20.95 -5.43
CA LYS A 143 21.35 -20.63 -6.87
C LYS A 143 19.91 -20.36 -7.35
N ARG A 144 18.89 -20.86 -6.63
CA ARG A 144 17.48 -20.77 -7.01
C ARG A 144 16.60 -19.97 -6.04
N ILE A 145 17.12 -19.65 -4.86
CA ILE A 145 16.34 -18.99 -3.80
C ILE A 145 17.10 -17.76 -3.32
N HIS A 146 16.46 -16.62 -3.44
CA HIS A 146 16.97 -15.35 -2.96
C HIS A 146 16.03 -14.77 -1.92
N ALA A 147 16.59 -14.18 -0.86
CA ALA A 147 15.83 -13.27 0.00
C ALA A 147 15.81 -11.90 -0.69
N THR A 148 14.65 -11.26 -0.75
CA THR A 148 14.50 -9.96 -1.36
C THR A 148 14.05 -8.93 -0.33
N PHE A 149 14.67 -7.76 -0.39
CA PHE A 149 14.34 -6.58 0.41
C PHE A 149 14.09 -5.42 -0.55
N ARG A 150 13.00 -4.68 -0.34
CA ARG A 150 12.66 -3.54 -1.15
C ARG A 150 12.09 -2.43 -0.29
N LEU A 151 12.53 -1.22 -0.53
CA LEU A 151 11.97 0.01 -0.01
C LEU A 151 11.35 0.79 -1.18
N ASP A 152 10.11 1.18 -1.05
CA ASP A 152 9.44 1.98 -2.05
C ASP A 152 8.71 3.19 -1.47
N TRP A 153 8.34 4.11 -2.36
CA TRP A 153 7.50 5.25 -2.03
C TRP A 153 6.42 5.41 -3.10
N MET A 154 5.21 4.98 -2.80
CA MET A 154 4.11 5.10 -3.74
C MET A 154 3.66 6.55 -3.86
N LEU A 155 3.63 7.05 -5.10
CA LEU A 155 3.02 8.29 -5.51
C LEU A 155 1.76 7.94 -6.27
N ALA A 156 0.61 8.13 -5.64
CA ALA A 156 -0.66 7.83 -6.27
C ALA A 156 -1.33 9.08 -6.78
N PHE A 157 -2.09 8.96 -7.87
CA PHE A 157 -2.82 10.05 -8.50
C PHE A 157 -4.17 9.57 -8.98
N ALA A 158 -5.17 10.44 -8.91
CA ALA A 158 -6.46 10.27 -9.55
C ALA A 158 -7.16 11.57 -9.79
N ASN A 159 -8.32 11.43 -10.44
CA ASN A 159 -9.15 12.54 -10.81
C ASN A 159 -9.84 13.14 -9.58
N LYS A 160 -9.51 14.38 -9.25
CA LYS A 160 -10.18 15.31 -8.33
C LYS A 160 -10.61 14.79 -6.95
N GLN A 161 -10.01 15.32 -5.92
CA GLN A 161 -10.47 15.42 -4.52
C GLN A 161 -10.20 14.27 -3.55
N LEU A 162 -9.54 13.19 -3.94
CA LEU A 162 -9.39 12.06 -3.04
C LEU A 162 -7.92 11.73 -2.82
N ILE A 163 -7.59 11.47 -1.60
CA ILE A 163 -6.23 11.25 -1.15
C ILE A 163 -5.93 9.76 -1.21
N PHE A 164 -4.75 9.43 -1.68
CA PHE A 164 -4.31 8.09 -2.01
C PHE A 164 -3.31 7.55 -1.01
N PRO A 165 -3.12 6.23 -0.98
CA PRO A 165 -2.14 5.61 -0.12
C PRO A 165 -0.73 6.02 -0.56
N THR A 166 -0.26 7.15 -0.07
CA THR A 166 1.12 7.62 -0.22
C THR A 166 1.90 7.31 1.04
N GLY A 167 3.15 6.92 0.89
CA GLY A 167 4.03 6.67 2.01
C GLY A 167 5.10 5.63 1.72
N PRO A 168 6.12 5.56 2.59
CA PRO A 168 7.17 4.57 2.48
C PRO A 168 6.67 3.19 2.87
N ARG A 169 7.16 2.16 2.16
CA ARG A 169 6.87 0.77 2.46
C ARG A 169 8.12 -0.07 2.34
N LEU A 170 8.29 -0.95 3.30
CA LEU A 170 9.36 -1.95 3.32
C LEU A 170 8.77 -3.32 2.98
N TYR A 171 9.40 -4.02 2.08
CA TYR A 171 9.03 -5.36 1.66
C TYR A 171 10.14 -6.34 1.98
N VAL A 172 9.72 -7.50 2.44
CA VAL A 172 10.60 -8.64 2.66
C VAL A 172 9.95 -9.87 2.04
N GLY A 173 10.74 -10.69 1.39
CA GLY A 173 10.19 -11.89 0.77
C GLY A 173 11.23 -12.83 0.23
N ILE A 174 10.73 -13.88 -0.40
CA ILE A 174 11.55 -14.89 -1.08
C ILE A 174 11.25 -14.78 -2.57
N MET A 175 12.29 -14.84 -3.38
CA MET A 175 12.24 -14.90 -4.83
C MET A 175 12.83 -16.23 -5.29
N PHE A 176 12.09 -16.90 -6.17
CA PHE A 176 12.58 -18.11 -6.84
C PHE A 176 13.15 -17.71 -8.20
N CYS A 177 14.37 -18.11 -8.45
CA CYS A 177 15.09 -17.88 -9.71
C CYS A 177 15.19 -19.19 -10.50
N HIS A 178 14.98 -19.09 -11.80
CA HIS A 178 15.09 -20.22 -12.74
C HIS A 178 16.21 -20.00 -13.74
#